data_83f47e582034231f2b9660ac735a12ce
#
_entry.id   83f47e582034231f2b9660ac735a12ce
#
_cell.length_a   1.000
_cell.length_b   1.000
_cell.length_c   1.000
_cell.angle_alpha   90.00
_cell.angle_beta   90.00
_cell.angle_gamma   90.00
#
_symmetry.space_group_name_H-M   'P 1'
#
loop_
_entity.id
_entity.type
_entity.pdbx_description
1 polymer ?
#
loop_
_entity_poly.entity_id
_entity_poly.type
_entity_poly.pdbx_seq_one_letter_code
_entity_poly.pdbx_strand_id
1 'polypeptide(L)'
;MVTRMANLDPGSEYSLPKLIDAQQRLSDSGYFDSVFLSLDTSGDPATAPVRVQVRESQLQKLVLGVGASTDGGARLSAEHTHHKVPGIDWRAVSKLSLDRETRSIGTDFTSPPDDQQTRWVIGALLQTQHAGSFDANSQRLRLGRSQIGERIDRNYYLQDDRADTISSDDTAPVVAQTLSVNYALALRNFSGLPLPTSGWGLGVELGGGTTLGSDRQPFARLLARALAILPLGGTDTAGTVQGGSRLALRAEGGALLANVSATLPSTQLFLAGGDKSVRGYGYRDIGVTRADGQTGGGRYVALGSVEWQRPVTVRGSAGDWEAAVFVDVGAVADTPAELQTKLGSGFGLRWKSPVGPLQLDLAYGHAVQNWRLHLNVGFAF
;
A
#
# COMPACT_ATOMS: atom_id res chain seq x y z
N MET A 1 1.95 6.31 29.93
CA MET A 1 1.96 6.26 28.46
C MET A 1 3.28 6.81 27.91
N VAL A 2 3.62 8.08 28.12
CA VAL A 2 4.85 8.72 27.61
C VAL A 2 6.12 7.94 27.97
N THR A 3 6.33 7.60 29.23
CA THR A 3 7.52 6.87 29.71
C THR A 3 7.70 5.53 29.00
N ARG A 4 6.63 4.76 28.84
CA ARG A 4 6.65 3.47 28.14
C ARG A 4 6.94 3.64 26.64
N MET A 5 6.36 4.64 26.00
CA MET A 5 6.64 4.92 24.58
C MET A 5 8.06 5.42 24.35
N ALA A 6 8.60 6.24 25.26
CA ALA A 6 9.98 6.73 25.18
C ALA A 6 10.99 5.59 25.29
N ASN A 7 10.66 4.52 26.02
CA ASN A 7 11.52 3.34 26.22
C ASN A 7 12.95 3.74 26.63
N LEU A 8 13.03 4.63 27.63
CA LEU A 8 14.27 5.05 28.26
C LEU A 8 14.33 4.47 29.67
N ASP A 9 15.31 3.60 29.91
CA ASP A 9 15.48 2.96 31.22
C ASP A 9 16.07 3.95 32.21
N PRO A 10 15.42 4.20 33.36
CA PRO A 10 15.99 5.01 34.40
C PRO A 10 17.32 4.44 34.91
N GLY A 11 18.32 5.31 35.11
CA GLY A 11 19.65 4.89 35.57
C GLY A 11 20.55 4.34 34.45
N SER A 12 20.12 4.32 33.20
CA SER A 12 20.97 3.96 32.06
C SER A 12 21.94 5.09 31.73
N GLU A 13 23.11 4.75 31.18
CA GLU A 13 24.09 5.71 30.71
C GLU A 13 23.50 6.61 29.60
N TYR A 14 23.81 7.91 29.67
CA TYR A 14 23.35 8.88 28.68
C TYR A 14 23.89 8.55 27.29
N SER A 15 23.00 8.55 26.33
CA SER A 15 23.30 8.37 24.90
C SER A 15 22.42 9.29 24.07
N LEU A 16 23.02 10.23 23.35
CA LEU A 16 22.31 11.13 22.46
C LEU A 16 21.48 10.36 21.38
N PRO A 17 22.01 9.30 20.73
CA PRO A 17 21.21 8.51 19.81
C PRO A 17 19.95 7.92 20.47
N LYS A 18 20.05 7.35 21.69
CA LYS A 18 18.88 6.81 22.40
C LYS A 18 17.85 7.89 22.72
N LEU A 19 18.28 9.11 23.02
CA LEU A 19 17.38 10.23 23.28
C LEU A 19 16.64 10.66 22.01
N ILE A 20 17.35 10.74 20.87
CA ILE A 20 16.78 11.06 19.56
C ILE A 20 15.79 9.97 19.14
N ASP A 21 16.14 8.69 19.31
CA ASP A 21 15.25 7.56 19.00
C ASP A 21 13.98 7.60 19.87
N ALA A 22 14.10 7.95 21.14
CA ALA A 22 12.96 8.12 22.04
C ALA A 22 12.05 9.27 21.59
N GLN A 23 12.63 10.39 21.19
CA GLN A 23 11.88 11.53 20.64
C GLN A 23 11.14 11.13 19.36
N GLN A 24 11.82 10.41 18.46
CA GLN A 24 11.23 9.93 17.22
C GLN A 24 10.07 8.94 17.49
N ARG A 25 10.24 7.96 18.39
CA ARG A 25 9.16 7.03 18.77
C ARG A 25 7.93 7.74 19.30
N LEU A 26 8.11 8.75 20.15
CA LEU A 26 6.99 9.55 20.65
C LEU A 26 6.33 10.36 19.53
N SER A 27 7.09 10.97 18.61
CA SER A 27 6.58 11.71 17.47
C SER A 27 5.80 10.79 16.51
N ASP A 28 6.33 9.62 16.21
CA ASP A 28 5.71 8.65 15.30
C ASP A 28 4.53 7.90 15.92
N SER A 29 4.34 8.07 17.22
CA SER A 29 3.21 7.44 17.92
C SER A 29 1.84 7.89 17.39
N GLY A 30 1.78 9.13 16.87
CA GLY A 30 0.57 9.80 16.41
C GLY A 30 -0.31 10.37 17.52
N TYR A 31 0.15 10.30 18.78
CA TYR A 31 -0.58 10.88 19.93
C TYR A 31 -0.14 12.31 20.24
N PHE A 32 1.00 12.76 19.71
CA PHE A 32 1.59 14.05 20.01
C PHE A 32 1.89 14.84 18.72
N ASP A 33 1.53 16.11 18.69
CA ASP A 33 1.84 17.05 17.61
C ASP A 33 3.27 17.56 17.69
N SER A 34 3.80 17.69 18.90
CA SER A 34 5.20 18.07 19.12
C SER A 34 5.76 17.33 20.33
N VAL A 35 7.00 16.91 20.17
CA VAL A 35 7.77 16.18 21.19
C VAL A 35 9.15 16.78 21.25
N PHE A 36 9.58 17.14 22.45
CA PHE A 36 10.91 17.62 22.71
C PHE A 36 11.48 16.95 23.96
N LEU A 37 12.63 16.29 23.80
CA LEU A 37 13.37 15.67 24.88
C LEU A 37 14.67 16.43 25.12
N SER A 38 14.97 16.74 26.39
CA SER A 38 16.21 17.37 26.78
C SER A 38 16.75 16.78 28.08
N LEU A 39 18.07 16.69 28.18
CA LEU A 39 18.75 16.35 29.43
C LEU A 39 18.88 17.62 30.25
N ASP A 40 18.46 17.58 31.51
CA ASP A 40 18.71 18.68 32.45
C ASP A 40 20.10 18.52 33.06
N THR A 41 21.00 19.38 32.64
CA THR A 41 22.40 19.38 33.09
C THR A 41 22.68 20.41 34.23
N SER A 42 21.64 21.00 34.83
CA SER A 42 21.78 22.01 35.86
C SER A 42 22.16 21.45 37.25
N GLY A 43 21.96 20.13 37.43
CA GLY A 43 22.23 19.41 38.69
C GLY A 43 23.42 18.44 38.59
N ASP A 44 23.39 17.41 39.46
CA ASP A 44 24.41 16.35 39.48
C ASP A 44 24.36 15.53 38.17
N PRO A 45 25.48 15.48 37.40
CA PRO A 45 25.53 14.69 36.16
C PRO A 45 25.20 13.20 36.33
N ALA A 46 25.44 12.63 37.52
CA ALA A 46 25.16 11.21 37.79
C ALA A 46 23.67 10.90 37.92
N THR A 47 22.83 11.91 38.14
CA THR A 47 21.39 11.78 38.35
C THR A 47 20.59 12.74 37.46
N ALA A 48 21.16 13.16 36.33
CA ALA A 48 20.56 14.14 35.42
C ALA A 48 19.19 13.65 34.87
N PRO A 49 18.09 14.37 35.10
CA PRO A 49 16.78 13.96 34.63
C PRO A 49 16.61 14.28 33.14
N VAL A 50 15.92 13.39 32.42
CA VAL A 50 15.44 13.67 31.08
C VAL A 50 14.06 14.35 31.18
N ARG A 51 13.99 15.58 30.69
CA ARG A 51 12.73 16.33 30.58
C ARG A 51 12.04 15.99 29.25
N VAL A 52 10.79 15.58 29.33
CA VAL A 52 9.95 15.29 28.18
C VAL A 52 8.83 16.32 28.11
N GLN A 53 8.86 17.14 27.07
CA GLN A 53 7.80 18.11 26.77
C GLN A 53 7.01 17.60 25.58
N VAL A 54 5.72 17.40 25.75
CA VAL A 54 4.83 16.91 24.69
C VAL A 54 3.60 17.83 24.57
N ARG A 55 3.13 18.00 23.35
CA ARG A 55 1.83 18.60 23.08
C ARG A 55 0.96 17.49 22.44
N GLU A 56 -0.15 17.18 23.08
CA GLU A 56 -1.08 16.18 22.55
C GLU A 56 -1.65 16.63 21.20
N SER A 57 -1.81 15.67 20.29
CA SER A 57 -2.48 15.88 19.00
C SER A 57 -3.96 16.20 19.22
N GLN A 58 -4.56 16.91 18.27
CA GLN A 58 -6.01 17.11 18.26
C GLN A 58 -6.73 15.77 18.33
N LEU A 59 -7.73 15.67 19.21
CA LEU A 59 -8.43 14.42 19.46
C LEU A 59 -9.01 13.78 18.19
N GLN A 60 -9.46 14.62 17.26
CA GLN A 60 -10.06 14.20 16.00
C GLN A 60 -9.45 14.99 14.83
N LYS A 61 -9.20 14.29 13.72
CA LYS A 61 -8.73 14.86 12.46
C LYS A 61 -9.57 14.30 11.32
N LEU A 62 -10.06 15.17 10.45
CA LEU A 62 -10.73 14.78 9.21
C LEU A 62 -9.90 15.27 8.02
N VAL A 63 -9.60 14.36 7.11
CA VAL A 63 -8.93 14.65 5.83
C VAL A 63 -9.88 14.27 4.72
N LEU A 64 -10.16 15.20 3.82
CA LEU A 64 -10.96 14.97 2.62
C LEU A 64 -10.03 14.97 1.42
N GLY A 65 -10.21 14.02 0.51
CA GLY A 65 -9.44 13.90 -0.71
C GLY A 65 -10.33 13.80 -1.94
N VAL A 66 -9.89 14.42 -3.02
CA VAL A 66 -10.47 14.29 -4.35
C VAL A 66 -9.41 13.84 -5.31
N GLY A 67 -9.76 13.01 -6.28
CA GLY A 67 -8.86 12.52 -7.30
C GLY A 67 -9.62 12.09 -8.54
N ALA A 68 -8.90 11.75 -9.58
CA ALA A 68 -9.48 11.18 -10.78
C ALA A 68 -8.49 10.24 -11.45
N SER A 69 -9.00 9.16 -12.04
CA SER A 69 -8.21 8.28 -12.90
C SER A 69 -9.06 7.79 -14.06
N THR A 70 -8.42 7.36 -15.15
CA THR A 70 -9.14 6.77 -16.28
C THR A 70 -9.78 5.45 -15.93
N ASP A 71 -9.19 4.69 -15.02
CA ASP A 71 -9.73 3.42 -14.55
C ASP A 71 -10.93 3.65 -13.62
N GLY A 72 -10.75 4.33 -12.50
CA GLY A 72 -11.78 4.52 -11.47
C GLY A 72 -12.70 5.73 -11.66
N GLY A 73 -12.47 6.58 -12.66
CA GLY A 73 -13.20 7.84 -12.82
C GLY A 73 -12.87 8.86 -11.71
N ALA A 74 -13.84 9.67 -11.32
CA ALA A 74 -13.73 10.58 -10.20
C ALA A 74 -13.70 9.79 -8.88
N ARG A 75 -12.79 10.19 -7.97
CA ARG A 75 -12.64 9.58 -6.64
C ARG A 75 -12.87 10.63 -5.56
N LEU A 76 -13.66 10.24 -4.58
CA LEU A 76 -13.83 10.96 -3.33
C LEU A 76 -13.34 10.08 -2.19
N SER A 77 -12.62 10.69 -1.25
CA SER A 77 -12.17 9.99 -0.05
C SER A 77 -12.33 10.86 1.19
N ALA A 78 -12.58 10.21 2.31
CA ALA A 78 -12.59 10.83 3.62
C ALA A 78 -11.85 9.93 4.60
N GLU A 79 -10.92 10.49 5.36
CA GLU A 79 -10.25 9.81 6.44
C GLU A 79 -10.50 10.54 7.74
N HIS A 80 -11.14 9.87 8.70
CA HIS A 80 -11.35 10.36 10.04
C HIS A 80 -10.44 9.61 11.01
N THR A 81 -9.59 10.34 11.69
CA THR A 81 -8.73 9.82 12.76
C THR A 81 -9.25 10.30 14.10
N HIS A 82 -9.50 9.36 15.01
CA HIS A 82 -9.73 9.61 16.42
C HIS A 82 -8.52 9.12 17.21
N HIS A 83 -7.71 10.03 17.74
CA HIS A 83 -6.41 9.67 18.34
C HIS A 83 -6.54 8.92 19.67
N LYS A 84 -7.65 9.06 20.38
CA LYS A 84 -7.86 8.43 21.69
C LYS A 84 -9.34 8.12 21.88
N VAL A 85 -9.78 6.93 21.45
CA VAL A 85 -11.17 6.50 21.59
C VAL A 85 -11.53 6.36 23.07
N PRO A 86 -12.64 6.98 23.54
CA PRO A 86 -13.04 6.91 24.94
C PRO A 86 -13.20 5.47 25.42
N GLY A 87 -12.71 5.18 26.62
CA GLY A 87 -12.84 3.88 27.29
C GLY A 87 -11.74 2.87 26.95
N ILE A 88 -11.15 2.90 25.77
CA ILE A 88 -10.08 1.96 25.37
C ILE A 88 -8.73 2.63 25.11
N ASP A 89 -8.70 3.97 24.99
CA ASP A 89 -7.49 4.78 24.69
C ASP A 89 -6.76 4.38 23.40
N TRP A 90 -7.42 3.66 22.49
CA TRP A 90 -6.87 3.27 21.20
C TRP A 90 -7.09 4.37 20.16
N ARG A 91 -6.23 4.41 19.15
CA ARG A 91 -6.42 5.23 17.96
C ARG A 91 -7.36 4.49 16.99
N ALA A 92 -8.35 5.20 16.46
CA ALA A 92 -9.21 4.71 15.40
C ALA A 92 -8.99 5.53 14.13
N VAL A 93 -8.84 4.85 12.98
CA VAL A 93 -8.77 5.47 11.67
C VAL A 93 -9.86 4.88 10.80
N SER A 94 -10.84 5.70 10.42
CA SER A 94 -11.94 5.30 9.54
C SER A 94 -11.71 5.92 8.16
N LYS A 95 -11.79 5.10 7.11
CA LYS A 95 -11.59 5.51 5.73
C LYS A 95 -12.82 5.21 4.90
N LEU A 96 -13.27 6.19 4.13
CA LEU A 96 -14.28 6.05 3.09
C LEU A 96 -13.62 6.36 1.75
N SER A 97 -13.79 5.50 0.76
CA SER A 97 -13.34 5.74 -0.61
C SER A 97 -14.44 5.36 -1.59
N LEU A 98 -14.75 6.28 -2.49
CA LEU A 98 -15.80 6.14 -3.48
C LEU A 98 -15.23 6.49 -4.85
N ASP A 99 -15.20 5.54 -5.74
CA ASP A 99 -14.94 5.74 -7.17
C ASP A 99 -15.87 4.84 -8.01
N ARG A 100 -15.71 4.86 -9.32
CA ARG A 100 -16.57 4.10 -10.24
C ARG A 100 -16.44 2.59 -10.03
N GLU A 101 -15.21 2.10 -9.84
CA GLU A 101 -14.89 0.66 -9.79
C GLU A 101 -14.88 0.13 -8.35
N THR A 102 -14.68 1.02 -7.36
CA THR A 102 -14.52 0.58 -5.97
C THR A 102 -15.20 1.52 -5.01
N ARG A 103 -16.03 0.99 -4.13
CA ARG A 103 -16.60 1.69 -2.98
C ARG A 103 -16.21 0.95 -1.73
N SER A 104 -15.60 1.63 -0.78
CA SER A 104 -15.14 0.98 0.45
C SER A 104 -15.30 1.86 1.67
N ILE A 105 -15.61 1.23 2.79
CA ILE A 105 -15.56 1.83 4.12
C ILE A 105 -14.85 0.86 5.04
N GLY A 106 -13.89 1.35 5.80
CA GLY A 106 -13.15 0.54 6.76
C GLY A 106 -12.75 1.34 7.98
N THR A 107 -12.50 0.63 9.07
CA THR A 107 -12.00 1.22 10.31
C THR A 107 -10.95 0.30 10.91
N ASP A 108 -9.80 0.89 11.28
CA ASP A 108 -8.72 0.22 11.98
C ASP A 108 -8.57 0.84 13.39
N PHE A 109 -8.64 0.00 14.41
CA PHE A 109 -8.32 0.34 15.79
C PHE A 109 -6.89 -0.12 16.08
N THR A 110 -6.07 0.79 16.62
CA THR A 110 -4.66 0.50 16.93
C THR A 110 -4.37 0.86 18.37
N SER A 111 -3.85 -0.10 19.14
CA SER A 111 -3.46 0.14 20.53
C SER A 111 -2.24 1.07 20.63
N PRO A 112 -2.01 1.71 21.78
CA PRO A 112 -0.68 2.23 22.10
C PRO A 112 0.38 1.14 21.97
N PRO A 113 1.64 1.51 21.61
CA PRO A 113 2.72 0.53 21.52
C PRO A 113 3.05 -0.06 22.90
N ASP A 114 3.42 -1.33 22.92
CA ASP A 114 4.01 -1.99 24.08
C ASP A 114 5.52 -1.70 24.18
N ASP A 115 6.20 -2.31 25.15
CA ASP A 115 7.64 -2.09 25.39
C ASP A 115 8.52 -2.57 24.20
N GLN A 116 8.00 -3.48 23.37
CA GLN A 116 8.65 -3.95 22.15
C GLN A 116 8.27 -3.13 20.90
N GLN A 117 7.62 -1.98 21.09
CA GLN A 117 7.10 -1.12 20.02
C GLN A 117 6.09 -1.85 19.11
N THR A 118 5.41 -2.87 19.63
CA THR A 118 4.37 -3.60 18.92
C THR A 118 2.99 -3.10 19.35
N ARG A 119 2.04 -3.07 18.43
CA ARG A 119 0.67 -2.58 18.64
C ARG A 119 -0.33 -3.67 18.26
N TRP A 120 -1.41 -3.77 18.99
CA TRP A 120 -2.59 -4.53 18.53
C TRP A 120 -3.31 -3.73 17.46
N VAL A 121 -3.79 -4.42 16.44
CA VAL A 121 -4.60 -3.87 15.35
C VAL A 121 -5.85 -4.72 15.19
N ILE A 122 -7.01 -4.06 15.18
CA ILE A 122 -8.29 -4.66 14.84
C ILE A 122 -8.86 -3.85 13.69
N GLY A 123 -9.10 -4.51 12.55
CA GLY A 123 -9.60 -3.85 11.34
C GLY A 123 -10.86 -4.49 10.82
N ALA A 124 -11.76 -3.67 10.29
CA ALA A 124 -12.93 -4.09 9.54
C ALA A 124 -13.01 -3.30 8.22
N LEU A 125 -13.28 -3.98 7.12
CA LEU A 125 -13.43 -3.38 5.79
C LEU A 125 -14.66 -3.99 5.10
N LEU A 126 -15.52 -3.12 4.57
CA LEU A 126 -16.59 -3.46 3.65
C LEU A 126 -16.23 -2.83 2.29
N GLN A 127 -16.34 -3.61 1.23
CA GLN A 127 -15.98 -3.15 -0.10
C GLN A 127 -16.91 -3.74 -1.15
N THR A 128 -17.42 -2.88 -2.03
CA THR A 128 -18.04 -3.28 -3.30
C THR A 128 -17.04 -2.97 -4.41
N GLN A 129 -16.85 -3.92 -5.31
CA GLN A 129 -15.91 -3.81 -6.42
C GLN A 129 -16.55 -4.25 -7.72
N HIS A 130 -16.44 -3.41 -8.74
CA HIS A 130 -16.76 -3.72 -10.12
C HIS A 130 -15.47 -4.06 -10.87
N ALA A 131 -15.40 -5.20 -11.50
CA ALA A 131 -14.21 -5.65 -12.21
C ALA A 131 -14.63 -6.18 -13.59
N GLY A 132 -14.97 -5.26 -14.49
CA GLY A 132 -15.33 -5.54 -15.88
C GLY A 132 -16.47 -6.55 -16.04
N SER A 133 -16.20 -7.81 -15.73
CA SER A 133 -17.09 -8.95 -15.94
C SER A 133 -17.77 -9.47 -14.66
N PHE A 134 -17.46 -8.95 -13.48
CA PHE A 134 -18.11 -9.37 -12.24
C PHE A 134 -18.16 -8.27 -11.19
N ASP A 135 -19.14 -8.39 -10.32
CA ASP A 135 -19.31 -7.58 -9.13
C ASP A 135 -19.00 -8.40 -7.88
N ALA A 136 -18.25 -7.82 -6.96
CA ALA A 136 -17.91 -8.47 -5.69
C ALA A 136 -18.24 -7.56 -4.51
N ASN A 137 -19.08 -8.05 -3.60
CA ASN A 137 -19.30 -7.46 -2.30
C ASN A 137 -18.46 -8.23 -1.27
N SER A 138 -17.55 -7.58 -0.61
CA SER A 138 -16.63 -8.25 0.32
C SER A 138 -16.62 -7.61 1.70
N GLN A 139 -16.38 -8.46 2.68
CA GLN A 139 -16.20 -8.12 4.09
C GLN A 139 -14.89 -8.73 4.56
N ARG A 140 -14.09 -7.93 5.25
CA ARG A 140 -12.81 -8.38 5.80
C ARG A 140 -12.69 -7.95 7.25
N LEU A 141 -12.38 -8.90 8.11
CA LEU A 141 -12.04 -8.65 9.51
C LEU A 141 -10.60 -9.06 9.75
N ARG A 142 -9.86 -8.25 10.49
CA ARG A 142 -8.48 -8.52 10.88
C ARG A 142 -8.28 -8.31 12.36
N LEU A 143 -7.49 -9.19 12.96
CA LEU A 143 -7.01 -9.05 14.33
C LEU A 143 -5.54 -9.45 14.36
N GLY A 144 -4.67 -8.58 14.82
CA GLY A 144 -3.26 -8.90 14.80
C GLY A 144 -2.37 -7.95 15.58
N ARG A 145 -1.09 -8.10 15.34
CA ARG A 145 -0.04 -7.26 15.92
C ARG A 145 0.80 -6.65 14.80
N SER A 146 1.11 -5.38 14.96
CA SER A 146 1.91 -4.59 14.02
C SER A 146 3.10 -3.99 14.73
N GLN A 147 4.27 -4.10 14.12
CA GLN A 147 5.49 -3.42 14.50
C GLN A 147 5.92 -2.55 13.32
N ILE A 148 5.89 -1.23 13.49
CA ILE A 148 6.24 -0.25 12.45
C ILE A 148 7.57 0.38 12.85
N GLY A 149 8.57 0.25 11.99
CA GLY A 149 9.88 0.85 12.14
C GLY A 149 10.22 1.76 10.97
N GLU A 150 11.37 2.42 11.02
CA GLU A 150 11.82 3.30 9.93
C GLU A 150 11.99 2.58 8.59
N ARG A 151 12.59 1.39 8.63
CA ARG A 151 12.94 0.60 7.44
C ARG A 151 12.22 -0.73 7.33
N ILE A 152 11.65 -1.22 8.44
CA ILE A 152 11.06 -2.56 8.51
C ILE A 152 9.73 -2.50 9.23
N ASP A 153 8.66 -2.91 8.54
CA ASP A 153 7.36 -3.16 9.15
C ASP A 153 7.07 -4.65 9.17
N ARG A 154 6.52 -5.14 10.28
CA ARG A 154 6.08 -6.53 10.45
C ARG A 154 4.66 -6.56 10.96
N ASN A 155 3.82 -7.37 10.33
CA ASN A 155 2.45 -7.54 10.73
C ASN A 155 2.12 -9.04 10.81
N TYR A 156 1.52 -9.45 11.90
CA TYR A 156 1.01 -10.80 12.12
C TYR A 156 -0.48 -10.69 12.38
N TYR A 157 -1.32 -11.33 11.58
CA TYR A 157 -2.76 -11.18 11.76
C TYR A 157 -3.55 -12.42 11.34
N LEU A 158 -4.65 -12.62 12.07
CA LEU A 158 -5.75 -13.47 11.68
C LEU A 158 -6.68 -12.65 10.78
N GLN A 159 -7.14 -13.23 9.68
CA GLN A 159 -8.06 -12.59 8.76
C GLN A 159 -9.22 -13.51 8.43
N ASP A 160 -10.43 -13.00 8.60
CA ASP A 160 -11.66 -13.52 7.99
C ASP A 160 -11.95 -12.68 6.73
N ASP A 161 -12.16 -13.33 5.60
CA ASP A 161 -12.42 -12.70 4.31
C ASP A 161 -13.60 -13.40 3.64
N ARG A 162 -14.70 -12.66 3.43
CA ARG A 162 -15.89 -13.14 2.74
C ARG A 162 -16.15 -12.29 1.52
N ALA A 163 -16.49 -12.93 0.41
CA ALA A 163 -16.93 -12.26 -0.81
C ALA A 163 -18.14 -12.95 -1.41
N ASP A 164 -19.13 -12.14 -1.77
CA ASP A 164 -20.30 -12.51 -2.56
C ASP A 164 -20.02 -11.97 -3.97
N THR A 165 -19.71 -12.85 -4.92
CA THR A 165 -19.32 -12.50 -6.29
C THR A 165 -20.38 -12.94 -7.27
N ILE A 166 -20.83 -12.03 -8.14
CA ILE A 166 -21.78 -12.30 -9.21
C ILE A 166 -21.16 -11.92 -10.55
N SER A 167 -21.13 -12.83 -11.49
CA SER A 167 -20.81 -12.56 -12.90
C SER A 167 -22.03 -11.99 -13.64
N SER A 168 -21.79 -11.26 -14.73
CA SER A 168 -22.89 -10.61 -15.48
C SER A 168 -23.93 -11.61 -16.00
N ASP A 169 -23.55 -12.86 -16.23
CA ASP A 169 -24.42 -13.91 -16.77
C ASP A 169 -25.00 -14.82 -15.67
N ASP A 170 -24.56 -14.65 -14.41
CA ASP A 170 -25.02 -15.48 -13.30
C ASP A 170 -26.36 -14.98 -12.72
N THR A 171 -27.21 -15.92 -12.31
CA THR A 171 -28.50 -15.62 -11.66
C THR A 171 -28.38 -15.55 -10.13
N ALA A 172 -27.26 -16.02 -9.55
CA ALA A 172 -27.02 -16.02 -8.12
C ALA A 172 -25.54 -15.79 -7.81
N PRO A 173 -25.22 -15.07 -6.70
CA PRO A 173 -23.84 -14.85 -6.30
C PRO A 173 -23.18 -16.13 -5.81
N VAL A 174 -21.89 -16.28 -6.13
CA VAL A 174 -21.01 -17.27 -5.50
C VAL A 174 -20.50 -16.67 -4.20
N VAL A 175 -20.87 -17.31 -3.09
CA VAL A 175 -20.44 -16.90 -1.75
C VAL A 175 -19.22 -17.71 -1.33
N ALA A 176 -18.13 -17.04 -1.02
CA ALA A 176 -16.92 -17.68 -0.53
C ALA A 176 -16.41 -16.97 0.72
N GLN A 177 -15.95 -17.76 1.69
CA GLN A 177 -15.38 -17.24 2.95
C GLN A 177 -14.15 -18.05 3.33
N THR A 178 -13.14 -17.36 3.88
CA THR A 178 -11.89 -17.97 4.33
C THR A 178 -11.46 -17.41 5.67
N LEU A 179 -10.80 -18.25 6.47
CA LEU A 179 -10.07 -17.85 7.67
C LEU A 179 -8.60 -18.18 7.48
N SER A 180 -7.72 -17.22 7.69
CA SER A 180 -6.28 -17.36 7.47
C SER A 180 -5.45 -16.68 8.54
N VAL A 181 -4.25 -17.21 8.77
CA VAL A 181 -3.16 -16.58 9.51
C VAL A 181 -2.18 -16.02 8.50
N ASN A 182 -1.77 -14.78 8.68
CA ASN A 182 -0.95 -14.06 7.72
C ASN A 182 0.24 -13.40 8.40
N TYR A 183 1.33 -13.31 7.66
CA TYR A 183 2.51 -12.53 7.99
C TYR A 183 2.81 -11.58 6.84
N ALA A 184 2.95 -10.29 7.12
CA ALA A 184 3.35 -9.29 6.15
C ALA A 184 4.61 -8.57 6.62
N LEU A 185 5.59 -8.49 5.71
CA LEU A 185 6.87 -7.81 5.89
C LEU A 185 6.99 -6.70 4.84
N ALA A 186 7.35 -5.50 5.26
CA ALA A 186 7.74 -4.44 4.34
C ALA A 186 9.13 -3.94 4.72
N LEU A 187 10.03 -3.94 3.75
CA LEU A 187 11.37 -3.38 3.82
C LEU A 187 11.41 -2.14 2.93
N ARG A 188 11.98 -1.05 3.42
CA ARG A 188 12.12 0.19 2.64
C ARG A 188 13.44 0.87 2.94
N ASN A 189 14.09 1.30 1.87
CA ASN A 189 15.31 2.07 1.93
C ASN A 189 15.29 3.11 0.79
N PHE A 190 14.50 4.17 1.00
CA PHE A 190 14.32 5.24 0.02
C PHE A 190 14.90 6.54 0.53
N SER A 191 15.40 7.36 -0.38
CA SER A 191 15.82 8.74 -0.15
C SER A 191 14.81 9.71 -0.80
N GLY A 192 14.59 10.88 -0.17
CA GLY A 192 13.73 11.93 -0.73
C GLY A 192 12.22 11.67 -0.59
N LEU A 193 11.79 11.10 0.54
CA LEU A 193 10.35 10.98 0.82
C LEU A 193 9.66 12.34 0.97
N PRO A 194 8.40 12.52 0.56
CA PRO A 194 7.45 11.49 0.08
C PRO A 194 7.56 11.13 -1.41
N LEU A 195 8.41 11.80 -2.19
CA LEU A 195 8.65 11.52 -3.60
C LEU A 195 10.07 10.96 -3.76
N PRO A 196 10.24 9.63 -3.67
CA PRO A 196 11.58 9.03 -3.62
C PRO A 196 12.38 9.29 -4.90
N THR A 197 13.63 9.69 -4.71
CA THR A 197 14.59 9.95 -5.79
C THR A 197 15.51 8.79 -6.04
N SER A 198 15.74 7.94 -5.04
CA SER A 198 16.56 6.73 -5.13
C SER A 198 16.17 5.73 -4.04
N GLY A 199 16.59 4.47 -4.22
CA GLY A 199 16.43 3.44 -3.22
C GLY A 199 15.55 2.27 -3.66
N TRP A 200 15.15 1.44 -2.72
CA TRP A 200 14.35 0.24 -2.99
C TRP A 200 13.39 -0.07 -1.85
N GLY A 201 12.34 -0.80 -2.18
CA GLY A 201 11.37 -1.36 -1.25
C GLY A 201 10.98 -2.77 -1.65
N LEU A 202 10.72 -3.62 -0.66
CA LEU A 202 10.22 -4.98 -0.83
C LEU A 202 9.08 -5.21 0.16
N GLY A 203 7.93 -5.62 -0.35
CA GLY A 203 6.80 -6.09 0.44
C GLY A 203 6.57 -7.58 0.20
N VAL A 204 6.40 -8.36 1.27
CA VAL A 204 6.06 -9.79 1.18
C VAL A 204 4.91 -10.08 2.11
N GLU A 205 3.88 -10.74 1.60
CA GLU A 205 2.72 -11.20 2.36
C GLU A 205 2.57 -12.71 2.18
N LEU A 206 2.62 -13.44 3.28
CA LEU A 206 2.43 -14.89 3.36
C LEU A 206 1.18 -15.18 4.18
N GLY A 207 0.31 -16.01 3.67
CA GLY A 207 -0.90 -16.43 4.38
C GLY A 207 -1.18 -17.90 4.20
N GLY A 208 -1.81 -18.49 5.18
CA GLY A 208 -2.31 -19.88 5.11
C GLY A 208 -3.58 -20.02 5.92
N GLY A 209 -4.50 -20.83 5.43
CA GLY A 209 -5.80 -20.96 6.05
C GLY A 209 -6.69 -22.02 5.42
N THR A 210 -7.98 -21.85 5.65
CA THR A 210 -9.01 -22.76 5.15
C THR A 210 -10.24 -22.00 4.68
N THR A 211 -10.95 -22.55 3.71
CA THR A 211 -12.31 -22.10 3.36
C THR A 211 -13.28 -22.44 4.49
N LEU A 212 -14.32 -21.62 4.68
CA LEU A 212 -15.37 -21.78 5.69
C LEU A 212 -16.70 -22.20 5.08
N GLY A 213 -16.69 -22.95 3.97
CA GLY A 213 -17.90 -23.52 3.37
C GLY A 213 -18.24 -24.90 3.92
N SER A 214 -19.17 -25.59 3.22
CA SER A 214 -19.53 -27.00 3.49
C SER A 214 -18.34 -27.94 3.34
N ASP A 215 -17.42 -27.63 2.45
CA ASP A 215 -16.19 -28.37 2.21
C ASP A 215 -14.98 -27.48 2.58
N ARG A 216 -14.36 -27.78 3.70
CA ARG A 216 -13.20 -27.04 4.23
C ARG A 216 -11.94 -27.46 3.47
N GLN A 217 -11.43 -26.56 2.65
CA GLN A 217 -10.24 -26.79 1.83
C GLN A 217 -9.10 -25.88 2.32
N PRO A 218 -7.90 -26.45 2.58
CA PRO A 218 -6.74 -25.63 2.94
C PRO A 218 -6.24 -24.82 1.73
N PHE A 219 -5.67 -23.65 2.01
CA PHE A 219 -4.98 -22.85 1.02
C PHE A 219 -3.75 -22.15 1.61
N ALA A 220 -2.81 -21.79 0.73
CA ALA A 220 -1.70 -20.90 1.06
C ALA A 220 -1.60 -19.81 0.00
N ARG A 221 -1.25 -18.60 0.41
CA ARG A 221 -1.13 -17.44 -0.46
C ARG A 221 0.19 -16.72 -0.21
N LEU A 222 0.90 -16.44 -1.28
CA LEU A 222 2.10 -15.60 -1.30
C LEU A 222 1.83 -14.40 -2.21
N LEU A 223 2.26 -13.23 -1.78
CA LEU A 223 2.34 -12.04 -2.62
C LEU A 223 3.64 -11.30 -2.29
N ALA A 224 4.45 -11.02 -3.30
CA ALA A 224 5.67 -10.24 -3.18
C ALA A 224 5.64 -9.06 -4.16
N ARG A 225 6.07 -7.89 -3.70
CA ARG A 225 6.17 -6.66 -4.49
C ARG A 225 7.50 -6.00 -4.25
N ALA A 226 8.14 -5.55 -5.31
CA ALA A 226 9.39 -4.84 -5.25
C ALA A 226 9.31 -3.54 -6.06
N LEU A 227 9.97 -2.50 -5.57
CA LEU A 227 10.18 -1.24 -6.25
C LEU A 227 11.65 -0.83 -6.07
N ALA A 228 12.32 -0.49 -7.16
CA ALA A 228 13.67 0.09 -7.11
C ALA A 228 13.70 1.37 -7.96
N ILE A 229 14.34 2.41 -7.44
CA ILE A 229 14.54 3.68 -8.13
C ILE A 229 16.04 3.92 -8.21
N LEU A 230 16.55 3.85 -9.43
CA LEU A 230 17.97 3.95 -9.75
C LEU A 230 18.23 5.31 -10.41
N PRO A 231 18.95 6.23 -9.77
CA PRO A 231 19.32 7.50 -10.40
C PRO A 231 20.32 7.23 -11.55
N LEU A 232 20.05 7.84 -12.70
CA LEU A 232 20.91 7.78 -13.89
C LEU A 232 21.51 9.18 -14.11
N GLY A 233 22.60 9.50 -13.45
CA GLY A 233 23.27 10.81 -13.55
C GLY A 233 24.32 10.96 -12.45
N GLY A 234 25.19 11.98 -12.59
CA GLY A 234 26.18 12.29 -11.56
C GLY A 234 25.53 12.84 -10.30
N THR A 235 25.99 12.38 -9.16
CA THR A 235 25.69 13.02 -7.87
C THR A 235 26.64 14.19 -7.68
N ASP A 236 26.12 15.30 -7.15
CA ASP A 236 26.98 16.37 -6.63
C ASP A 236 27.75 15.92 -5.38
N THR A 237 28.67 16.75 -4.89
CA THR A 237 29.46 16.50 -3.68
C THR A 237 28.62 16.33 -2.40
N ALA A 238 27.33 16.68 -2.43
CA ALA A 238 26.37 16.53 -1.35
C ALA A 238 25.51 15.26 -1.52
N GLY A 239 25.74 14.43 -2.57
CA GLY A 239 24.94 13.24 -2.83
C GLY A 239 23.58 13.52 -3.47
N THR A 240 23.32 14.76 -3.89
CA THR A 240 22.05 15.14 -4.54
C THR A 240 22.17 14.92 -6.04
N VAL A 241 21.27 14.15 -6.62
CA VAL A 241 21.19 13.94 -8.07
C VAL A 241 20.64 15.22 -8.71
N GLN A 242 21.52 16.08 -9.22
CA GLN A 242 21.11 17.30 -9.94
C GLN A 242 20.62 16.95 -11.35
N GLY A 243 19.32 17.17 -11.60
CA GLY A 243 18.75 17.15 -12.95
C GLY A 243 18.84 15.83 -13.72
N GLY A 244 19.22 14.73 -13.04
CA GLY A 244 19.44 13.42 -13.64
C GLY A 244 18.14 12.69 -13.95
N SER A 245 18.17 11.85 -14.98
CA SER A 245 17.13 10.86 -15.22
C SER A 245 17.22 9.74 -14.18
N ARG A 246 16.13 9.00 -14.02
CA ARG A 246 16.07 7.83 -13.14
C ARG A 246 15.33 6.68 -13.82
N LEU A 247 15.66 5.48 -13.40
CA LEU A 247 14.98 4.27 -13.78
C LEU A 247 14.17 3.76 -12.61
N ALA A 248 12.86 3.62 -12.79
CA ALA A 248 11.97 2.98 -11.83
C ALA A 248 11.66 1.56 -12.30
N LEU A 249 11.99 0.58 -11.46
CA LEU A 249 11.74 -0.83 -11.69
C LEU A 249 10.69 -1.32 -10.70
N ARG A 250 9.63 -1.93 -11.19
CA ARG A 250 8.58 -2.52 -10.37
C ARG A 250 8.41 -3.98 -10.73
N ALA A 251 8.28 -4.83 -9.73
CA ALA A 251 7.94 -6.24 -9.90
C ALA A 251 6.89 -6.66 -8.88
N GLU A 252 5.97 -7.52 -9.29
CA GLU A 252 5.00 -8.17 -8.41
C GLU A 252 4.88 -9.62 -8.82
N GLY A 253 4.88 -10.53 -7.84
CA GLY A 253 4.65 -11.95 -8.03
C GLY A 253 3.73 -12.49 -6.96
N GLY A 254 2.75 -13.29 -7.35
CA GLY A 254 1.80 -13.88 -6.42
C GLY A 254 1.43 -15.30 -6.80
N ALA A 255 1.18 -16.12 -5.78
CA ALA A 255 0.73 -17.50 -5.91
C ALA A 255 -0.32 -17.81 -4.84
N LEU A 256 -1.38 -18.49 -5.24
CA LEU A 256 -2.40 -19.02 -4.36
C LEU A 256 -2.52 -20.51 -4.61
N LEU A 257 -2.07 -21.30 -3.64
CA LEU A 257 -2.05 -22.75 -3.66
C LEU A 257 -3.28 -23.26 -2.93
N ALA A 258 -4.16 -23.94 -3.64
CA ALA A 258 -5.36 -24.56 -3.10
C ALA A 258 -5.80 -25.71 -3.99
N ASN A 259 -6.66 -26.60 -3.47
CA ASN A 259 -7.31 -27.61 -4.29
C ASN A 259 -8.12 -26.93 -5.43
N VAL A 260 -8.23 -27.58 -6.57
CA VAL A 260 -8.98 -27.06 -7.72
C VAL A 260 -10.45 -26.82 -7.37
N SER A 261 -11.03 -27.68 -6.51
CA SER A 261 -12.42 -27.56 -6.05
C SER A 261 -12.63 -26.48 -4.96
N ALA A 262 -11.56 -25.88 -4.43
CA ALA A 262 -11.70 -24.87 -3.37
C ALA A 262 -12.35 -23.60 -3.88
N THR A 263 -13.52 -23.25 -3.33
CA THR A 263 -14.19 -21.99 -3.58
C THR A 263 -13.58 -20.89 -2.72
N LEU A 264 -12.83 -20.00 -3.36
CA LEU A 264 -12.10 -18.93 -2.70
C LEU A 264 -12.75 -17.57 -2.97
N PRO A 265 -12.74 -16.63 -2.02
CA PRO A 265 -13.19 -15.28 -2.26
C PRO A 265 -12.45 -14.63 -3.45
N SER A 266 -13.18 -13.95 -4.33
CA SER A 266 -12.58 -13.23 -5.47
C SER A 266 -11.53 -12.21 -5.05
N THR A 267 -11.58 -11.71 -3.82
CA THR A 267 -10.58 -10.83 -3.20
C THR A 267 -9.23 -11.49 -2.93
N GLN A 268 -9.16 -12.83 -2.89
CA GLN A 268 -7.92 -13.58 -2.72
C GLN A 268 -7.22 -13.87 -4.07
N LEU A 269 -7.97 -13.86 -5.16
CA LEU A 269 -7.48 -14.10 -6.52
C LEU A 269 -6.79 -12.86 -7.11
N PHE A 270 -5.99 -13.07 -8.15
CA PHE A 270 -5.21 -12.03 -8.79
C PHE A 270 -5.83 -11.59 -10.11
N LEU A 271 -5.79 -10.30 -10.35
CA LEU A 271 -6.16 -9.64 -11.60
C LEU A 271 -5.15 -8.53 -11.89
N ALA A 272 -4.90 -8.25 -13.15
CA ALA A 272 -4.00 -7.20 -13.61
C ALA A 272 -4.64 -6.37 -14.74
N GLY A 273 -3.96 -5.33 -15.21
CA GLY A 273 -4.45 -4.36 -16.18
C GLY A 273 -4.84 -3.04 -15.52
N GLY A 274 -4.62 -1.95 -16.23
CA GLY A 274 -4.89 -0.60 -15.79
C GLY A 274 -3.65 0.20 -15.38
N ASP A 275 -3.89 1.40 -14.87
CA ASP A 275 -2.87 2.41 -14.59
C ASP A 275 -1.82 1.98 -13.54
N LYS A 276 -2.19 1.04 -12.65
CA LYS A 276 -1.33 0.58 -11.55
C LYS A 276 -0.57 -0.71 -11.84
N SER A 277 -0.85 -1.41 -12.95
CA SER A 277 -0.23 -2.69 -13.25
C SER A 277 0.34 -2.75 -14.66
N VAL A 278 -0.47 -3.05 -15.68
CA VAL A 278 -0.06 -3.10 -17.09
C VAL A 278 -0.87 -2.06 -17.86
N ARG A 279 -0.22 -0.93 -18.17
CA ARG A 279 -0.83 0.16 -18.94
C ARG A 279 -1.05 -0.28 -20.40
N GLY A 280 -2.08 0.28 -21.05
CA GLY A 280 -2.55 -0.16 -22.37
C GLY A 280 -3.69 -1.19 -22.31
N TYR A 281 -3.97 -1.73 -21.11
CA TYR A 281 -5.12 -2.61 -20.84
C TYR A 281 -6.10 -1.90 -19.90
N GLY A 282 -7.36 -2.32 -19.92
CA GLY A 282 -8.36 -1.81 -18.99
C GLY A 282 -8.14 -2.26 -17.57
N TYR A 283 -8.86 -1.64 -16.66
CA TYR A 283 -8.81 -1.99 -15.25
C TYR A 283 -9.23 -3.46 -15.06
N ARG A 284 -8.29 -4.28 -14.55
CA ARG A 284 -8.48 -5.71 -14.29
C ARG A 284 -8.87 -6.56 -15.51
N ASP A 285 -8.52 -6.13 -16.71
CA ASP A 285 -8.79 -6.87 -17.96
C ASP A 285 -7.84 -8.06 -18.19
N ILE A 286 -6.76 -8.17 -17.41
CA ILE A 286 -5.82 -9.29 -17.48
C ILE A 286 -6.14 -10.27 -16.37
N GLY A 287 -6.68 -11.43 -16.73
CA GLY A 287 -7.09 -12.51 -15.85
C GLY A 287 -7.22 -13.83 -16.59
N VAL A 288 -7.94 -14.76 -16.00
CA VAL A 288 -8.26 -16.07 -16.60
C VAL A 288 -9.60 -15.97 -17.33
N THR A 289 -9.60 -16.33 -18.62
CA THR A 289 -10.85 -16.43 -19.39
C THR A 289 -11.64 -17.65 -18.90
N ARG A 290 -12.83 -17.43 -18.40
CA ARG A 290 -13.76 -18.48 -17.95
C ARG A 290 -14.55 -19.06 -19.11
N ALA A 291 -15.28 -20.15 -18.87
CA ALA A 291 -16.07 -20.85 -19.91
C ALA A 291 -17.15 -19.97 -20.56
N ASP A 292 -17.65 -18.97 -19.85
CA ASP A 292 -18.59 -17.94 -20.31
C ASP A 292 -17.94 -16.84 -21.16
N GLY A 293 -16.61 -16.90 -21.39
CA GLY A 293 -15.82 -15.89 -22.10
C GLY A 293 -15.43 -14.69 -21.26
N GLN A 294 -15.81 -14.65 -19.98
CA GLN A 294 -15.52 -13.53 -19.10
C GLN A 294 -14.15 -13.64 -18.42
N THR A 295 -13.59 -12.50 -18.02
CA THR A 295 -12.30 -12.45 -17.31
C THR A 295 -12.52 -12.58 -15.81
N GLY A 296 -12.02 -13.65 -15.22
CA GLY A 296 -12.00 -13.88 -13.78
C GLY A 296 -10.61 -13.77 -13.16
N GLY A 297 -10.54 -13.73 -11.84
CA GLY A 297 -9.27 -13.76 -11.12
C GLY A 297 -8.56 -15.12 -11.26
N GLY A 298 -7.22 -15.09 -11.35
CA GLY A 298 -6.37 -16.26 -11.40
C GLY A 298 -5.62 -16.52 -10.08
N ARG A 299 -5.02 -17.69 -9.97
CA ARG A 299 -4.26 -18.15 -8.79
C ARG A 299 -2.80 -17.72 -8.82
N TYR A 300 -2.27 -17.34 -9.98
CA TYR A 300 -0.90 -16.88 -10.16
C TYR A 300 -0.90 -15.55 -10.87
N VAL A 301 0.02 -14.67 -10.46
CA VAL A 301 0.28 -13.38 -11.09
C VAL A 301 1.77 -13.13 -11.17
N ALA A 302 2.19 -12.57 -12.30
CA ALA A 302 3.55 -12.05 -12.49
C ALA A 302 3.45 -10.70 -13.22
N LEU A 303 3.97 -9.64 -12.64
CA LEU A 303 4.00 -8.30 -13.20
C LEU A 303 5.39 -7.72 -13.17
N GLY A 304 5.74 -6.96 -14.17
CA GLY A 304 6.98 -6.21 -14.24
C GLY A 304 6.77 -4.87 -14.94
N SER A 305 7.52 -3.87 -14.54
CA SER A 305 7.51 -2.55 -15.16
C SER A 305 8.90 -1.95 -15.12
N VAL A 306 9.32 -1.40 -16.24
CA VAL A 306 10.55 -0.62 -16.39
C VAL A 306 10.12 0.76 -16.90
N GLU A 307 10.40 1.80 -16.13
CA GLU A 307 10.06 3.16 -16.49
C GLU A 307 11.30 4.07 -16.36
N TRP A 308 11.71 4.67 -17.48
CA TRP A 308 12.71 5.71 -17.50
C TRP A 308 12.04 7.07 -17.36
N GLN A 309 12.49 7.85 -16.39
CA GLN A 309 11.95 9.17 -16.07
C GLN A 309 13.05 10.23 -16.21
N ARG A 310 12.75 11.34 -16.85
CA ARG A 310 13.66 12.47 -17.04
C ARG A 310 12.99 13.79 -16.71
N PRO A 311 13.55 14.62 -15.82
CA PRO A 311 13.10 15.99 -15.62
C PRO A 311 13.14 16.78 -16.94
N VAL A 312 12.08 17.55 -17.18
CA VAL A 312 11.97 18.45 -18.35
C VAL A 312 11.59 19.84 -17.89
N THR A 313 12.13 20.85 -18.56
CA THR A 313 11.81 22.25 -18.27
C THR A 313 10.61 22.66 -19.11
N VAL A 314 9.52 23.05 -18.45
CA VAL A 314 8.32 23.56 -19.10
C VAL A 314 8.10 25.00 -18.67
N ARG A 315 8.05 25.93 -19.63
CA ARG A 315 7.82 27.39 -19.39
C ARG A 315 8.75 27.98 -18.32
N GLY A 316 10.02 27.54 -18.29
CA GLY A 316 11.00 28.03 -17.31
C GLY A 316 10.94 27.43 -15.91
N SER A 317 9.96 26.60 -15.60
CA SER A 317 9.89 25.82 -14.36
C SER A 317 10.72 24.55 -14.54
N ALA A 318 11.85 24.47 -13.85
CA ALA A 318 12.73 23.31 -13.85
C ALA A 318 12.38 22.40 -12.67
N GLY A 319 12.20 21.10 -12.94
CA GLY A 319 12.02 20.09 -11.89
C GLY A 319 10.58 19.72 -11.51
N ASP A 320 9.58 20.49 -11.94
CA ASP A 320 8.17 20.17 -11.66
C ASP A 320 7.61 19.13 -12.62
N TRP A 321 8.21 19.04 -13.81
CA TRP A 321 7.78 18.13 -14.86
C TRP A 321 8.81 17.06 -15.15
N GLU A 322 8.33 15.85 -15.41
CA GLU A 322 9.16 14.73 -15.84
C GLU A 322 8.50 14.04 -17.04
N ALA A 323 9.28 13.76 -18.09
CA ALA A 323 8.88 12.87 -19.16
C ALA A 323 9.21 11.42 -18.77
N ALA A 324 8.35 10.49 -19.15
CA ALA A 324 8.53 9.07 -18.89
C ALA A 324 8.36 8.24 -20.16
N VAL A 325 9.14 7.16 -20.27
CA VAL A 325 8.95 6.08 -21.25
C VAL A 325 8.95 4.77 -20.47
N PHE A 326 8.03 3.89 -20.81
CA PHE A 326 7.85 2.68 -20.03
C PHE A 326 7.50 1.45 -20.86
N VAL A 327 7.79 0.31 -20.28
CA VAL A 327 7.35 -1.01 -20.73
C VAL A 327 6.82 -1.76 -19.51
N ASP A 328 5.59 -2.22 -19.62
CA ASP A 328 4.91 -3.02 -18.60
C ASP A 328 4.65 -4.43 -19.14
N VAL A 329 4.84 -5.43 -18.32
CA VAL A 329 4.51 -6.82 -18.62
C VAL A 329 3.66 -7.40 -17.52
N GLY A 330 2.71 -8.27 -17.87
CA GLY A 330 1.89 -8.94 -16.87
C GLY A 330 1.26 -10.21 -17.38
N ALA A 331 1.08 -11.16 -16.47
CA ALA A 331 0.40 -12.41 -16.73
C ALA A 331 -0.39 -12.84 -15.50
N VAL A 332 -1.58 -13.40 -15.72
CA VAL A 332 -2.43 -13.99 -14.68
C VAL A 332 -2.95 -15.32 -15.20
N ALA A 333 -2.90 -16.38 -14.39
CA ALA A 333 -3.36 -17.70 -14.76
C ALA A 333 -3.80 -18.53 -13.54
N ASP A 334 -4.46 -19.67 -13.77
CA ASP A 334 -4.78 -20.64 -12.71
C ASP A 334 -3.63 -21.61 -12.44
N THR A 335 -2.71 -21.77 -13.39
CA THR A 335 -1.46 -22.58 -13.24
C THR A 335 -0.25 -21.81 -13.77
N PRO A 336 0.96 -22.07 -13.25
CA PRO A 336 2.18 -21.41 -13.76
C PRO A 336 2.45 -21.67 -15.26
N ALA A 337 2.06 -22.83 -15.77
CA ALA A 337 2.28 -23.20 -17.17
C ALA A 337 1.38 -22.42 -18.16
N GLU A 338 0.27 -21.87 -17.66
CA GLU A 338 -0.71 -21.08 -18.46
C GLU A 338 -0.43 -19.58 -18.42
N LEU A 339 0.62 -19.13 -17.75
CA LEU A 339 0.98 -17.71 -17.69
C LEU A 339 1.34 -17.19 -19.09
N GLN A 340 0.42 -16.39 -19.67
CA GLN A 340 0.62 -15.73 -20.97
C GLN A 340 0.90 -14.25 -20.75
N THR A 341 2.10 -13.84 -21.15
CA THR A 341 2.55 -12.45 -20.99
C THR A 341 1.76 -11.49 -21.87
N LYS A 342 1.20 -10.48 -21.27
CA LYS A 342 0.61 -9.30 -21.92
C LYS A 342 1.60 -8.15 -21.79
N LEU A 343 1.88 -7.48 -22.90
CA LEU A 343 2.85 -6.39 -23.00
C LEU A 343 2.12 -5.07 -23.22
N GLY A 344 2.48 -4.05 -22.44
CA GLY A 344 2.10 -2.67 -22.65
C GLY A 344 3.34 -1.79 -22.75
N SER A 345 3.37 -0.83 -23.66
CA SER A 345 4.44 0.12 -23.77
C SER A 345 3.91 1.52 -24.06
N GLY A 346 4.64 2.53 -23.67
CA GLY A 346 4.14 3.89 -23.83
C GLY A 346 5.07 4.96 -23.32
N PHE A 347 4.54 6.17 -23.31
CA PHE A 347 5.20 7.35 -22.80
C PHE A 347 4.22 8.21 -21.99
N GLY A 348 4.75 9.06 -21.14
CA GLY A 348 3.92 9.89 -20.28
C GLY A 348 4.61 11.09 -19.70
N LEU A 349 3.82 11.87 -18.98
CA LEU A 349 4.24 13.07 -18.26
C LEU A 349 3.86 12.94 -16.79
N ARG A 350 4.73 13.44 -15.95
CA ARG A 350 4.55 13.54 -14.49
C ARG A 350 4.65 15.00 -14.10
N TRP A 351 3.69 15.49 -13.36
CA TRP A 351 3.71 16.84 -12.84
C TRP A 351 3.59 16.85 -11.33
N LYS A 352 4.56 17.44 -10.67
CA LYS A 352 4.56 17.69 -9.21
C LYS A 352 3.72 18.95 -8.96
N SER A 353 2.39 18.82 -9.06
CA SER A 353 1.51 19.96 -8.90
C SER A 353 1.33 20.35 -7.42
N PRO A 354 0.96 21.61 -7.11
CA PRO A 354 0.67 22.04 -5.75
C PRO A 354 -0.48 21.29 -5.06
N VAL A 355 -1.37 20.68 -5.84
CA VAL A 355 -2.53 19.92 -5.37
C VAL A 355 -2.30 18.40 -5.35
N GLY A 356 -1.06 17.96 -5.63
CA GLY A 356 -0.68 16.55 -5.68
C GLY A 356 -0.08 16.14 -7.03
N PRO A 357 0.57 14.99 -7.10
CA PRO A 357 1.16 14.51 -8.34
C PRO A 357 0.09 14.19 -9.38
N LEU A 358 0.35 14.62 -10.61
CA LEU A 358 -0.45 14.30 -11.78
C LEU A 358 0.38 13.43 -12.72
N GLN A 359 -0.24 12.37 -13.20
CA GLN A 359 0.36 11.41 -14.11
C GLN A 359 -0.54 11.25 -15.32
N LEU A 360 0.03 11.43 -16.52
CA LEU A 360 -0.64 11.24 -17.78
C LEU A 360 0.20 10.33 -18.66
N ASP A 361 -0.33 9.17 -19.03
CA ASP A 361 0.35 8.16 -19.85
C ASP A 361 -0.48 7.82 -21.08
N LEU A 362 0.17 7.73 -22.22
CA LEU A 362 -0.38 7.13 -23.44
C LEU A 362 0.31 5.79 -23.66
N ALA A 363 -0.46 4.70 -23.58
CA ALA A 363 0.03 3.34 -23.60
C ALA A 363 -0.62 2.50 -24.70
N TYR A 364 0.16 1.68 -25.37
CA TYR A 364 -0.27 0.71 -26.37
C TYR A 364 -0.29 -0.69 -25.78
N GLY A 365 -1.47 -1.33 -25.78
CA GLY A 365 -1.64 -2.71 -25.37
C GLY A 365 -1.42 -3.66 -26.56
N HIS A 366 -0.28 -4.36 -26.57
CA HIS A 366 0.13 -5.15 -27.74
C HIS A 366 -0.82 -6.31 -28.06
N ALA A 367 -1.43 -6.95 -27.08
CA ALA A 367 -2.38 -8.04 -27.33
C ALA A 367 -3.76 -7.55 -27.76
N VAL A 368 -4.18 -6.38 -27.31
CA VAL A 368 -5.47 -5.77 -27.67
C VAL A 368 -5.33 -4.82 -28.87
N GLN A 369 -4.12 -4.56 -29.31
CA GLN A 369 -3.77 -3.70 -30.48
C GLN A 369 -4.44 -2.31 -30.40
N ASN A 370 -4.48 -1.73 -29.21
CA ASN A 370 -5.18 -0.46 -28.99
C ASN A 370 -4.38 0.49 -28.11
N TRP A 371 -4.55 1.79 -28.36
CA TRP A 371 -4.02 2.84 -27.52
C TRP A 371 -4.99 3.19 -26.41
N ARG A 372 -4.45 3.40 -25.21
CA ARG A 372 -5.23 3.81 -24.04
C ARG A 372 -4.54 4.97 -23.33
N LEU A 373 -5.32 5.98 -22.99
CA LEU A 373 -4.88 7.08 -22.15
C LEU A 373 -5.10 6.70 -20.67
N HIS A 374 -4.08 6.87 -19.86
CA HIS A 374 -4.14 6.70 -18.41
C HIS A 374 -3.87 8.06 -17.74
N LEU A 375 -4.83 8.51 -16.97
CA LEU A 375 -4.73 9.73 -16.15
C LEU A 375 -4.87 9.33 -14.69
N ASN A 376 -3.97 9.82 -13.85
CA ASN A 376 -4.07 9.70 -12.40
C ASN A 376 -3.75 11.06 -11.77
N VAL A 377 -4.64 11.54 -10.91
CA VAL A 377 -4.52 12.80 -10.18
C VAL A 377 -4.65 12.51 -8.69
N GLY A 378 -3.70 12.98 -7.91
CA GLY A 378 -3.67 12.80 -6.47
C GLY A 378 -2.62 11.79 -6.01
N PHE A 379 -2.45 11.68 -4.70
CA PHE A 379 -1.60 10.67 -4.11
C PHE A 379 -2.32 9.31 -4.19
N ALA A 380 -1.70 8.35 -4.86
CA ALA A 380 -2.10 6.95 -4.77
C ALA A 380 -1.52 6.38 -3.47
N PHE A 381 -2.37 6.25 -2.45
CA PHE A 381 -2.02 5.59 -1.20
C PHE A 381 -2.32 4.11 -1.27
#